data_e521b627a0aa24760c235dfa4f603c57
#
_entry.id   e521b627a0aa24760c235dfa4f603c57
#
_cell.length_a   1.000
_cell.length_b   1.000
_cell.length_c   1.000
_cell.angle_alpha   90.00
_cell.angle_beta   90.00
_cell.angle_gamma   90.00
#
_symmetry.space_group_name_H-M   'P 1'
#
loop_
_entity.id
_entity.type
_entity.pdbx_description
1 polymer ?
#
loop_
_entity_poly.entity_id
_entity_poly.type
_entity_poly.pdbx_seq_one_letter_code
_entity_poly.pdbx_strand_id
1 'polypeptide(L)'
;DIDGDNVFATLFEVDTLPPEACKLECHQNYADIQSLLSGMEGAGYALPDAELHALSEYDPKGDIQFYTAEWDTLTIRPGTFYIVWPQDQHAPRVADGQPSRVGRCGVWWQR
;
A
#
# COMPACT_ATOMS: atom_id res chain seq x y z
N ASP A 1 -11.95 -7.01 14.48
CA ASP A 1 -13.01 -6.81 13.45
C ASP A 1 -13.78 -5.55 13.75
N ILE A 2 -14.15 -4.84 12.68
CA ILE A 2 -15.11 -3.72 12.78
C ILE A 2 -16.47 -4.22 12.31
N ASP A 3 -16.49 -4.94 11.21
CA ASP A 3 -17.70 -5.53 10.65
C ASP A 3 -17.34 -6.85 9.93
N GLY A 4 -16.85 -7.83 10.68
CA GLY A 4 -16.47 -9.13 10.14
C GLY A 4 -15.49 -9.02 8.99
N ASP A 5 -15.81 -9.69 7.89
CA ASP A 5 -15.00 -9.63 6.67
C ASP A 5 -15.28 -8.40 5.79
N ASN A 6 -16.32 -7.62 6.12
CA ASN A 6 -16.67 -6.43 5.36
C ASN A 6 -15.73 -5.26 5.70
N VAL A 7 -15.41 -5.10 6.97
CA VAL A 7 -14.50 -4.05 7.43
C VAL A 7 -13.68 -4.59 8.59
N PHE A 8 -12.37 -4.55 8.46
CA PHE A 8 -11.47 -4.94 9.55
C PHE A 8 -10.20 -4.10 9.53
N ALA A 9 -9.53 -4.04 10.67
CA ALA A 9 -8.30 -3.27 10.83
C ALA A 9 -7.17 -4.16 11.33
N THR A 10 -5.96 -3.84 10.90
CA THR A 10 -4.73 -4.50 11.34
C THR A 10 -3.74 -3.46 11.84
N LEU A 11 -3.16 -3.71 13.01
CA LEU A 11 -2.07 -2.91 13.57
C LEU A 11 -0.80 -3.74 13.49
N PHE A 12 0.27 -3.15 12.95
CA PHE A 12 1.53 -3.89 12.79
C PHE A 12 2.73 -2.96 12.72
N GLU A 13 3.89 -3.52 12.98
CA GLU A 13 5.18 -2.88 12.74
C GLU A 13 5.86 -3.57 11.58
N VAL A 14 6.56 -2.81 10.76
CA VAL A 14 7.24 -3.33 9.57
C VAL A 14 8.40 -2.42 9.22
N ASP A 15 9.41 -2.98 8.56
CA ASP A 15 10.51 -2.19 8.02
C ASP A 15 10.12 -1.64 6.65
N THR A 16 10.43 -0.38 6.41
CA THR A 16 10.34 0.18 5.07
C THR A 16 11.43 -0.41 4.19
N LEU A 17 11.21 -0.37 2.88
CA LEU A 17 12.10 -0.98 1.90
C LEU A 17 12.68 0.09 0.97
N PRO A 18 13.91 -0.11 0.47
CA PRO A 18 14.42 0.79 -0.59
C PRO A 18 13.47 0.77 -1.79
N PRO A 19 13.33 1.88 -2.52
CA PRO A 19 12.40 1.95 -3.65
C PRO A 19 12.57 0.83 -4.67
N GLU A 20 13.81 0.42 -4.96
CA GLU A 20 14.09 -0.64 -5.91
C GLU A 20 13.61 -2.03 -5.47
N ALA A 21 13.30 -2.20 -4.18
CA ALA A 21 12.72 -3.43 -3.64
C ALA A 21 11.20 -3.37 -3.52
N CYS A 22 10.59 -2.21 -3.81
CA CYS A 22 9.15 -2.03 -3.74
C CYS A 22 8.49 -2.36 -5.06
N LYS A 23 7.25 -2.82 -4.99
CA LYS A 23 6.43 -3.13 -6.16
C LYS A 23 5.10 -2.41 -6.02
N LEU A 24 4.54 -2.02 -7.16
CA LEU A 24 3.15 -1.56 -7.19
C LEU A 24 2.22 -2.75 -7.01
N GLU A 25 1.18 -2.56 -6.24
CA GLU A 25 0.16 -3.57 -6.02
C GLU A 25 -1.23 -2.98 -6.20
N CYS A 26 -2.22 -3.81 -6.52
CA CYS A 26 -3.61 -3.43 -6.49
C CYS A 26 -4.46 -4.59 -5.99
N HIS A 27 -5.70 -4.29 -5.66
CA HIS A 27 -6.65 -5.22 -5.10
C HIS A 27 -7.92 -5.26 -5.96
N GLN A 28 -8.77 -6.25 -5.77
CA GLN A 28 -10.05 -6.32 -6.49
C GLN A 28 -11.24 -6.15 -5.56
N ASN A 29 -11.15 -6.66 -4.34
CA ASN A 29 -12.29 -6.76 -3.44
C ASN A 29 -12.30 -5.72 -2.33
N TYR A 30 -11.14 -5.17 -1.96
CA TYR A 30 -11.02 -4.28 -0.81
C TYR A 30 -10.47 -2.91 -1.21
N ALA A 31 -11.05 -1.88 -0.63
CA ALA A 31 -10.39 -0.59 -0.50
C ALA A 31 -9.52 -0.66 0.76
N ASP A 32 -8.42 0.07 0.75
CA ASP A 32 -7.40 0.00 1.79
C ASP A 32 -7.15 1.41 2.32
N ILE A 33 -7.49 1.62 3.58
CA ILE A 33 -7.21 2.88 4.27
C ILE A 33 -5.97 2.67 5.10
N GLN A 34 -4.89 3.37 4.77
CA GLN A 34 -3.61 3.20 5.43
C GLN A 34 -3.25 4.43 6.23
N SER A 35 -2.81 4.24 7.45
CA SER A 35 -2.31 5.33 8.28
C SER A 35 -1.01 4.93 8.95
N LEU A 36 -0.18 5.95 9.17
CA LEU A 36 1.10 5.78 9.85
C LEU A 36 0.92 6.19 11.30
N LEU A 37 1.35 5.34 12.22
CA LEU A 37 1.29 5.59 13.66
C LEU A 37 2.61 6.11 14.19
N SER A 38 3.73 5.64 13.63
CA SER A 38 5.05 6.07 14.05
C SER A 38 6.05 5.89 12.90
N GLY A 39 7.08 6.72 12.88
CA GLY A 39 8.11 6.69 11.85
C GLY A 39 7.77 7.54 10.64
N MET A 40 8.44 7.27 9.54
CA MET A 40 8.26 7.96 8.26
C MET A 40 8.30 6.93 7.14
N GLU A 41 7.38 7.03 6.20
CA GLU A 41 7.42 6.18 5.01
C GLU A 41 6.95 6.93 3.77
N GLY A 42 7.28 6.39 2.61
CA GLY A 42 6.73 6.85 1.34
C GLY A 42 5.61 5.93 0.89
N ALA A 43 4.63 6.49 0.22
CA ALA A 43 3.60 5.74 -0.50
C ALA A 43 3.78 6.02 -1.98
N GLY A 44 4.13 4.98 -2.74
CA GLY A 44 4.27 5.08 -4.18
C GLY A 44 2.93 4.97 -4.88
N TYR A 45 2.79 5.63 -6.01
CA TYR A 45 1.58 5.54 -6.83
C TYR A 45 1.97 5.61 -8.31
N ALA A 46 1.24 4.87 -9.14
CA ALA A 46 1.50 4.88 -10.57
C ALA A 46 1.19 6.25 -11.16
N LEU A 47 2.08 6.73 -12.04
CA LEU A 47 1.84 8.00 -12.72
C LEU A 47 0.64 7.88 -13.67
N PRO A 48 -0.10 8.99 -13.90
CA PRO A 48 -1.14 9.00 -14.92
C PRO A 48 -0.54 8.56 -16.27
N ASP A 49 -1.28 7.73 -16.98
CA ASP A 49 -0.87 7.22 -18.29
C ASP A 49 0.40 6.34 -18.26
N ALA A 50 0.88 5.93 -17.09
CA ALA A 50 1.98 4.99 -17.01
C ALA A 50 1.59 3.65 -17.62
N GLU A 51 2.51 3.05 -18.37
CA GLU A 51 2.29 1.72 -18.92
C GLU A 51 2.51 0.69 -17.81
N LEU A 52 1.45 -0.05 -17.48
CA LEU A 52 1.48 -1.05 -16.41
C LEU A 52 1.87 -2.41 -16.98
N HIS A 53 2.85 -3.05 -16.36
CA HIS A 53 3.26 -4.40 -16.70
C HIS A 53 3.04 -5.30 -15.49
N ALA A 54 2.21 -6.33 -15.62
CA ALA A 54 1.96 -7.28 -14.55
C ALA A 54 3.21 -8.10 -14.26
N LEU A 55 3.58 -8.17 -12.98
CA LEU A 55 4.68 -9.01 -12.49
C LEU A 55 4.18 -10.35 -12.00
N SER A 56 2.89 -10.47 -11.71
CA SER A 56 2.27 -11.68 -11.22
C SER A 56 0.84 -11.78 -11.72
N GLU A 57 0.25 -12.96 -11.61
CA GLU A 57 -1.19 -13.12 -11.75
C GLU A 57 -1.87 -12.61 -10.48
N TYR A 58 -3.14 -12.28 -10.59
CA TYR A 58 -3.94 -11.92 -9.42
C TYR A 58 -4.06 -13.11 -8.47
N ASP A 59 -3.75 -12.89 -7.19
CA ASP A 59 -3.90 -13.88 -6.13
C ASP A 59 -5.22 -13.64 -5.40
N PRO A 60 -6.25 -14.50 -5.61
CA PRO A 60 -7.54 -14.30 -4.94
C PRO A 60 -7.49 -14.52 -3.43
N LYS A 61 -6.53 -15.26 -2.91
CA LYS A 61 -6.41 -15.48 -1.47
C LYS A 61 -5.91 -14.24 -0.75
N GLY A 62 -4.91 -13.59 -1.32
CA GLY A 62 -4.37 -12.35 -0.78
C GLY A 62 -5.07 -11.11 -1.29
N ASP A 63 -5.93 -11.23 -2.29
CA ASP A 63 -6.55 -10.10 -2.99
C ASP A 63 -5.51 -9.11 -3.47
N ILE A 64 -4.51 -9.60 -4.17
CA ILE A 64 -3.37 -8.78 -4.57
C ILE A 64 -2.82 -9.21 -5.93
N GLN A 65 -2.39 -8.22 -6.70
CA GLN A 65 -1.63 -8.41 -7.92
C GLN A 65 -0.53 -7.37 -7.99
N PHE A 66 0.66 -7.78 -8.44
CA PHE A 66 1.82 -6.90 -8.51
C PHE A 66 2.09 -6.43 -9.93
N TYR A 67 2.61 -5.20 -10.03
CA TYR A 67 2.89 -4.53 -11.29
C TYR A 67 4.21 -3.78 -11.23
N THR A 68 4.78 -3.49 -12.40
CA THR A 68 5.82 -2.48 -12.55
C THR A 68 5.33 -1.40 -13.51
N ALA A 69 5.71 -0.16 -13.21
CA ALA A 69 5.39 1.02 -14.00
C ALA A 69 6.20 2.18 -13.47
N GLU A 70 6.18 3.30 -14.19
CA GLU A 70 6.68 4.54 -13.63
C GLU A 70 5.78 4.98 -12.49
N TRP A 71 6.36 5.36 -11.38
CA TRP A 71 5.60 5.78 -10.20
C TRP A 71 6.33 6.89 -9.44
N ASP A 72 5.56 7.64 -8.68
CA ASP A 72 6.07 8.71 -7.83
C ASP A 72 5.72 8.38 -6.37
N THR A 73 6.26 9.15 -5.43
CA THR A 73 6.15 8.83 -4.01
C THR A 73 5.67 10.06 -3.23
N LEU A 74 4.70 9.83 -2.33
CA LEU A 74 4.31 10.80 -1.32
C LEU A 74 4.92 10.42 0.01
N THR A 75 5.39 11.41 0.75
CA THR A 75 5.86 11.19 2.13
C THR A 75 4.67 11.15 3.07
N ILE A 76 4.57 10.09 3.85
CA ILE A 76 3.50 9.87 4.81
C ILE A 76 4.05 10.07 6.21
N ARG A 77 3.36 10.89 7.01
CA ARG A 77 3.75 11.23 8.38
C ARG A 77 2.75 10.66 9.37
N PRO A 78 3.15 10.43 10.64
CA PRO A 78 2.20 10.02 11.67
C PRO A 78 1.02 10.97 11.77
N GLY A 79 -0.17 10.41 11.95
CA GLY A 79 -1.42 11.19 11.98
C GLY A 79 -2.02 11.45 10.61
N THR A 80 -1.39 10.97 9.54
CA THR A 80 -1.89 11.06 8.17
C THR A 80 -2.44 9.71 7.73
N PHE A 81 -3.47 9.72 6.92
CA PHE A 81 -3.96 8.50 6.26
C PHE A 81 -4.20 8.75 4.78
N TYR A 82 -4.23 7.67 4.01
CA TYR A 82 -4.61 7.73 2.60
C TYR A 82 -5.48 6.52 2.26
N ILE A 83 -6.26 6.67 1.21
CA ILE A 83 -7.18 5.63 0.74
C ILE A 83 -6.74 5.20 -0.65
N VAL A 84 -6.62 3.89 -0.87
CA VAL A 84 -6.42 3.30 -2.19
C VAL A 84 -7.65 2.44 -2.50
N TRP A 85 -8.25 2.74 -3.64
CA TRP A 85 -9.37 1.97 -4.16
C TRP A 85 -8.86 0.72 -4.86
N PRO A 86 -9.69 -0.29 -5.10
CA PRO A 86 -9.21 -1.54 -5.70
C PRO A 86 -8.37 -1.36 -6.96
N GLN A 87 -8.75 -0.42 -7.84
CA GLN A 87 -8.04 -0.21 -9.11
C GLN A 87 -6.77 0.64 -8.99
N ASP A 88 -6.46 1.18 -7.82
CA ASP A 88 -5.31 2.05 -7.65
C ASP A 88 -4.03 1.25 -7.45
N GLN A 89 -3.08 1.36 -8.37
CA GLN A 89 -1.78 0.75 -8.21
C GLN A 89 -0.93 1.62 -7.28
N HIS A 90 -0.46 1.03 -6.19
CA HIS A 90 0.27 1.73 -5.14
C HIS A 90 1.39 0.86 -4.58
N ALA A 91 2.41 1.49 -4.01
CA ALA A 91 3.53 0.80 -3.36
C ALA A 91 3.62 1.28 -1.90
N PRO A 92 3.22 0.44 -0.93
CA PRO A 92 3.42 0.77 0.48
C PRO A 92 4.85 0.49 0.93
N ARG A 93 5.21 0.95 2.12
CA ARG A 93 6.49 0.64 2.78
C ARG A 93 7.72 1.19 2.06
N VAL A 94 7.59 2.25 1.29
CA VAL A 94 8.75 2.84 0.63
C VAL A 94 9.58 3.59 1.66
N ALA A 95 10.89 3.34 1.70
CA ALA A 95 11.77 4.05 2.63
C ALA A 95 11.83 5.54 2.28
N ASP A 96 11.77 6.37 3.32
CA ASP A 96 12.03 7.80 3.22
C ASP A 96 13.49 8.02 3.55
N GLY A 97 14.35 7.92 2.53
CA GLY A 97 15.79 7.89 2.70
C GLY A 97 16.26 6.48 3.06
N GLN A 98 16.68 6.27 4.31
CA GLN A 98 17.11 4.96 4.78
C GLN A 98 15.92 4.11 5.23
N PRO A 99 15.95 2.78 4.98
CA PRO A 99 14.96 1.89 5.57
C PRO A 99 14.90 2.03 7.09
N SER A 100 13.67 2.01 7.62
CA SER A 100 13.46 2.17 9.06
C SER A 100 12.20 1.43 9.50
N ARG A 101 12.05 1.23 10.81
CA ARG A 101 10.88 0.60 11.40
C ARG A 101 9.74 1.59 11.50
N VAL A 102 8.55 1.19 11.08
CA VAL A 102 7.35 2.04 11.16
C VAL A 102 6.22 1.26 11.80
N GLY A 103 5.34 1.96 12.51
CA GLY A 103 4.09 1.41 13.03
C GLY A 103 2.94 1.85 12.12
N ARG A 104 2.10 0.92 11.72
CA ARG A 104 1.04 1.16 10.72
C ARG A 104 -0.29 0.59 11.18
N CYS A 105 -1.36 1.23 10.69
CA CYS A 105 -2.72 0.73 10.78
C CYS A 105 -3.29 0.64 9.37
N GLY A 106 -3.77 -0.53 8.99
CA GLY A 106 -4.49 -0.74 7.76
C GLY A 106 -5.94 -1.06 8.06
N VAL A 107 -6.88 -0.39 7.38
CA VAL A 107 -8.31 -0.72 7.43
C VAL A 107 -8.72 -1.22 6.06
N TRP A 108 -9.24 -2.42 6.03
CA TRP A 108 -9.69 -3.10 4.81
C TRP A 108 -11.20 -3.00 4.74
N TRP A 109 -11.70 -2.49 3.64
CA TRP A 109 -13.12 -2.26 3.43
C TRP A 109 -13.55 -2.94 2.15
N GLN A 110 -14.36 -3.99 2.29
CA GLN A 110 -14.85 -4.76 1.14
C GLN A 110 -15.78 -3.92 0.28
N ARG A 111 -15.50 -3.91 -1.00
CA ARG A 111 -16.23 -3.12 -1.99
C ARG A 111 -17.01 -4.01 -2.93
#